data_5a8534b57885af7e304fa5d11512e4f1
#
_entry.id   5a8534b57885af7e304fa5d11512e4f1
#
_cell.length_a   1.000
_cell.length_b   1.000
_cell.length_c   1.000
_cell.angle_alpha   90.00
_cell.angle_beta   90.00
_cell.angle_gamma   90.00
#
_symmetry.space_group_name_H-M   'P 1'
#
loop_
_entity.id
_entity.type
_entity.pdbx_description
1 polymer ?
#
loop_
_entity_poly.entity_id
_entity_poly.type
_entity_poly.pdbx_seq_one_letter_code
_entity_poly.pdbx_strand_id
1 'polypeptide(L)'
;MPHREPTMRSRELGDGLRQAMEAAGLTGKQAAQALSWSPSYVSLLLSGKRTAGEVDIAAFLGLCRVKGPERDRLLALCRDQDTPGLFQQHGSRLPLQLVTLIDHENKAVVISSFVSTLVPGLLQTGDYTRALLRDAGRVPAEEIDDRVAARLARQSLFSRDRPAAFTFYLHEFVLRLPVGGPAVMADQLDLLERMSRRPYLTLRVMPATLGAHAATAGATVRTRG
;
A
#
# COMPACT_ATOMS: atom_id res chain seq x y z
N MET A 1 -14.06 -12.87 22.53
CA MET A 1 -13.50 -11.58 22.08
C MET A 1 -13.63 -11.54 20.58
N PRO A 2 -14.26 -10.52 19.98
CA PRO A 2 -14.37 -10.45 18.53
C PRO A 2 -12.98 -10.40 17.91
N HIS A 3 -12.74 -11.21 16.87
CA HIS A 3 -11.53 -11.18 16.07
C HIS A 3 -11.47 -9.82 15.36
N ARG A 4 -10.60 -8.94 15.83
CA ARG A 4 -10.32 -7.66 15.18
C ARG A 4 -9.56 -7.94 13.89
N GLU A 5 -10.01 -7.37 12.78
CA GLU A 5 -9.21 -7.36 11.56
C GLU A 5 -7.91 -6.58 11.79
N PRO A 6 -6.76 -7.16 11.41
CA PRO A 6 -5.48 -6.52 11.66
C PRO A 6 -5.31 -5.24 10.83
N THR A 7 -4.84 -4.17 11.46
CA THR A 7 -4.48 -2.91 10.81
C THR A 7 -3.27 -3.11 9.90
N MET A 8 -3.04 -2.22 8.92
CA MET A 8 -1.78 -2.26 8.14
C MET A 8 -0.56 -2.12 9.07
N ARG A 9 -0.63 -1.20 10.05
CA ARG A 9 0.46 -0.99 11.02
C ARG A 9 0.66 -2.19 11.93
N SER A 10 -0.43 -2.84 12.36
CA SER A 10 -0.31 -4.06 13.16
C SER A 10 0.23 -5.25 12.36
N ARG A 11 -0.05 -5.33 11.05
CA ARG A 11 0.57 -6.32 10.15
C ARG A 11 2.05 -6.04 9.94
N GLU A 12 2.40 -4.78 9.65
CA GLU A 12 3.79 -4.36 9.46
C GLU A 12 4.62 -4.60 10.74
N LEU A 13 4.07 -4.28 11.91
CA LEU A 13 4.66 -4.63 13.18
C LEU A 13 4.84 -6.15 13.31
N GLY A 14 3.79 -6.93 13.03
CA GLY A 14 3.83 -8.39 13.09
C GLY A 14 4.87 -9.01 12.16
N ASP A 15 5.00 -8.50 10.94
CA ASP A 15 6.01 -8.94 9.97
C ASP A 15 7.44 -8.58 10.45
N GLY A 16 7.64 -7.35 10.97
CA GLY A 16 8.93 -6.95 11.55
C GLY A 16 9.33 -7.79 12.78
N LEU A 17 8.38 -8.09 13.66
CA LEU A 17 8.61 -8.99 14.79
C LEU A 17 8.96 -10.42 14.33
N ARG A 18 8.32 -10.91 13.29
CA ARG A 18 8.62 -12.23 12.71
C ARG A 18 10.04 -12.27 12.15
N GLN A 19 10.43 -11.28 11.37
CA GLN A 19 11.79 -11.18 10.84
C GLN A 19 12.84 -11.11 11.96
N ALA A 20 12.57 -10.33 13.01
CA ALA A 20 13.45 -10.24 14.16
C ALA A 20 13.60 -11.59 14.89
N MET A 21 12.51 -12.33 15.05
CA MET A 21 12.50 -13.66 15.67
C MET A 21 13.28 -14.68 14.82
N GLU A 22 13.06 -14.68 13.52
CA GLU A 22 13.77 -15.57 12.57
C GLU A 22 15.28 -15.25 12.54
N ALA A 23 15.65 -13.96 12.52
CA ALA A 23 17.05 -13.54 12.58
C ALA A 23 17.74 -13.94 13.89
N ALA A 24 16.99 -14.02 15.00
CA ALA A 24 17.48 -14.50 16.28
C ALA A 24 17.54 -16.04 16.36
N GLY A 25 17.09 -16.76 15.33
CA GLY A 25 17.03 -18.24 15.32
C GLY A 25 15.97 -18.82 16.25
N LEU A 26 14.96 -18.03 16.64
CA LEU A 26 13.93 -18.44 17.57
C LEU A 26 12.67 -18.91 16.85
N THR A 27 12.04 -19.95 17.39
CA THR A 27 10.69 -20.36 17.00
C THR A 27 9.65 -19.62 17.84
N GLY A 28 8.41 -19.49 17.36
CA GLY A 28 7.32 -18.90 18.12
C GLY A 28 7.07 -19.57 19.49
N LYS A 29 7.29 -20.89 19.60
CA LYS A 29 7.20 -21.63 20.87
C LYS A 29 8.30 -21.21 21.84
N GLN A 30 9.54 -21.08 21.37
CA GLN A 30 10.68 -20.64 22.18
C GLN A 30 10.51 -19.21 22.64
N ALA A 31 10.05 -18.31 21.77
CA ALA A 31 9.76 -16.91 22.14
C ALA A 31 8.63 -16.84 23.18
N ALA A 32 7.57 -17.63 23.03
CA ALA A 32 6.49 -17.70 23.99
C ALA A 32 6.99 -18.20 25.37
N GLN A 33 7.80 -19.24 25.40
CA GLN A 33 8.36 -19.80 26.63
C GLN A 33 9.28 -18.77 27.32
N ALA A 34 10.18 -18.12 26.58
CA ALA A 34 11.15 -17.16 27.11
C ALA A 34 10.47 -15.94 27.73
N LEU A 35 9.33 -15.51 27.16
CA LEU A 35 8.56 -14.35 27.63
C LEU A 35 7.43 -14.72 28.60
N SER A 36 7.27 -16.02 28.93
CA SER A 36 6.14 -16.51 29.73
C SER A 36 4.78 -16.17 29.10
N TRP A 37 4.71 -16.16 27.76
CA TRP A 37 3.49 -15.94 27.00
C TRP A 37 2.89 -17.24 26.47
N SER A 38 1.60 -17.20 26.11
CA SER A 38 1.00 -18.34 25.41
C SER A 38 1.45 -18.38 23.93
N PRO A 39 1.65 -19.57 23.34
CA PRO A 39 1.96 -19.71 21.92
C PRO A 39 0.92 -19.03 21.00
N SER A 40 -0.36 -19.07 21.41
CA SER A 40 -1.45 -18.40 20.70
C SER A 40 -1.29 -16.89 20.72
N TYR A 41 -0.83 -16.31 21.84
CA TYR A 41 -0.56 -14.87 21.93
C TYR A 41 0.51 -14.44 20.95
N VAL A 42 1.65 -15.17 20.92
CA VAL A 42 2.73 -14.90 19.96
C VAL A 42 2.24 -15.02 18.52
N SER A 43 1.50 -16.08 18.19
CA SER A 43 0.95 -16.28 16.84
C SER A 43 0.02 -15.14 16.41
N LEU A 44 -0.87 -14.70 17.29
CA LEU A 44 -1.78 -13.59 17.01
C LEU A 44 -1.05 -12.25 16.89
N LEU A 45 0.01 -12.04 17.69
CA LEU A 45 0.86 -10.84 17.63
C LEU A 45 1.61 -10.79 16.28
N LEU A 46 2.29 -11.88 15.89
CA LEU A 46 3.03 -11.98 14.64
C LEU A 46 2.14 -11.90 13.39
N SER A 47 0.84 -12.23 13.51
CA SER A 47 -0.13 -12.07 12.42
C SER A 47 -0.83 -10.70 12.41
N GLY A 48 -0.49 -9.82 13.35
CA GLY A 48 -1.12 -8.49 13.49
C GLY A 48 -2.58 -8.53 13.98
N LYS A 49 -3.09 -9.71 14.34
CA LYS A 49 -4.48 -9.90 14.81
C LYS A 49 -4.67 -9.52 16.28
N ARG A 50 -3.59 -9.26 17.00
CA ARG A 50 -3.60 -8.80 18.37
C ARG A 50 -2.65 -7.63 18.57
N THR A 51 -3.10 -6.63 19.30
CA THR A 51 -2.28 -5.52 19.74
C THR A 51 -1.54 -5.91 21.01
N ALA A 52 -0.34 -5.37 21.18
CA ALA A 52 0.47 -5.52 22.40
C ALA A 52 0.92 -4.14 22.88
N GLY A 53 1.12 -3.98 24.17
CA GLY A 53 1.68 -2.76 24.73
C GLY A 53 3.15 -2.56 24.34
N GLU A 54 3.63 -1.32 24.40
CA GLU A 54 5.03 -0.98 24.08
C GLU A 54 6.02 -1.79 24.94
N VAL A 55 5.67 -2.07 26.18
CA VAL A 55 6.48 -2.89 27.11
C VAL A 55 6.64 -4.32 26.59
N ASP A 56 5.54 -4.92 26.10
CA ASP A 56 5.58 -6.28 25.55
C ASP A 56 6.42 -6.33 24.28
N ILE A 57 6.24 -5.35 23.38
CA ILE A 57 7.03 -5.26 22.17
C ILE A 57 8.50 -5.03 22.48
N ALA A 58 8.82 -4.16 23.44
CA ALA A 58 10.19 -3.92 23.89
C ALA A 58 10.84 -5.19 24.47
N ALA A 59 10.09 -5.99 25.23
CA ALA A 59 10.53 -7.29 25.75
C ALA A 59 10.81 -8.29 24.63
N PHE A 60 9.92 -8.40 23.66
CA PHE A 60 10.08 -9.27 22.48
C PHE A 60 11.32 -8.87 21.67
N LEU A 61 11.49 -7.58 21.39
CA LEU A 61 12.64 -7.05 20.66
C LEU A 61 13.96 -7.25 21.44
N GLY A 62 13.90 -7.15 22.78
CA GLY A 62 15.01 -7.46 23.66
C GLY A 62 15.43 -8.93 23.58
N LEU A 63 14.46 -9.85 23.61
CA LEU A 63 14.69 -11.28 23.40
C LEU A 63 15.35 -11.57 22.04
N CYS A 64 14.88 -10.91 20.99
CA CYS A 64 15.43 -11.04 19.64
C CYS A 64 16.72 -10.22 19.42
N ARG A 65 17.23 -9.51 20.43
CA ARG A 65 18.45 -8.68 20.39
C ARG A 65 18.40 -7.56 19.33
N VAL A 66 17.22 -7.08 18.99
CA VAL A 66 17.04 -5.96 18.05
C VAL A 66 17.48 -4.67 18.72
N LYS A 67 18.35 -3.89 18.02
CA LYS A 67 18.92 -2.62 18.54
C LYS A 67 18.85 -1.54 17.46
N GLY A 68 19.12 -0.29 17.87
CA GLY A 68 19.25 0.85 16.96
C GLY A 68 17.98 1.20 16.19
N PRO A 69 18.12 1.76 14.99
CA PRO A 69 17.00 2.33 14.24
C PRO A 69 15.82 1.36 14.00
N GLU A 70 16.12 0.06 13.83
CA GLU A 70 15.06 -0.93 13.61
C GLU A 70 14.21 -1.15 14.87
N ARG A 71 14.85 -1.14 16.05
CA ARG A 71 14.11 -1.18 17.33
C ARG A 71 13.19 0.03 17.48
N ASP A 72 13.71 1.21 17.17
CA ASP A 72 12.95 2.46 17.30
C ASP A 72 11.78 2.50 16.32
N ARG A 73 11.99 2.00 15.09
CA ARG A 73 10.95 1.85 14.06
C ARG A 73 9.80 0.94 14.55
N LEU A 74 10.14 -0.24 15.06
CA LEU A 74 9.13 -1.21 15.51
C LEU A 74 8.37 -0.72 16.75
N LEU A 75 9.03 0.01 17.66
CA LEU A 75 8.36 0.64 18.79
C LEU A 75 7.44 1.80 18.35
N ALA A 76 7.83 2.58 17.35
CA ALA A 76 6.96 3.60 16.75
C ALA A 76 5.71 2.97 16.13
N LEU A 77 5.85 1.88 15.36
CA LEU A 77 4.71 1.13 14.83
C LEU A 77 3.80 0.59 15.94
N CYS A 78 4.38 0.20 17.09
CA CYS A 78 3.61 -0.24 18.25
C CYS A 78 2.76 0.89 18.86
N ARG A 79 3.30 2.09 19.02
CA ARG A 79 2.55 3.25 19.53
C ARG A 79 1.40 3.62 18.62
N ASP A 80 1.59 3.46 17.33
CA ASP A 80 0.63 3.82 16.29
C ASP A 80 -0.31 2.67 15.91
N GLN A 81 -0.15 1.47 16.50
CA GLN A 81 -0.91 0.27 16.07
C GLN A 81 -2.42 0.42 16.23
N ASP A 82 -2.86 1.22 17.19
CA ASP A 82 -4.27 1.51 17.45
C ASP A 82 -4.78 2.75 16.72
N THR A 83 -3.89 3.53 16.11
CA THR A 83 -4.31 4.64 15.27
C THR A 83 -4.89 4.06 13.99
N PRO A 84 -6.21 4.23 13.72
CA PRO A 84 -6.79 3.77 12.48
C PRO A 84 -6.04 4.42 11.33
N GLY A 85 -5.33 3.62 10.52
CA GLY A 85 -4.79 4.12 9.27
C GLY A 85 -5.94 4.65 8.40
N LEU A 86 -5.65 5.59 7.48
CA LEU A 86 -6.63 6.12 6.53
C LEU A 86 -7.46 5.01 5.86
N PHE A 87 -6.88 3.81 5.70
CA PHE A 87 -7.57 2.62 5.16
C PHE A 87 -8.55 1.96 6.12
N GLN A 88 -8.41 2.16 7.44
CA GLN A 88 -9.28 1.52 8.43
C GLN A 88 -10.43 2.41 8.87
N GLN A 89 -10.27 3.72 8.80
CA GLN A 89 -11.41 4.63 8.89
C GLN A 89 -12.43 4.34 7.79
N HIS A 90 -11.97 3.77 6.66
CA HIS A 90 -12.78 3.49 5.47
C HIS A 90 -12.80 2.00 5.05
N GLY A 91 -12.05 1.12 5.74
CA GLY A 91 -11.71 -0.25 5.29
C GLY A 91 -12.88 -1.23 5.21
N SER A 92 -13.95 -1.04 5.98
CA SER A 92 -15.15 -1.89 5.91
C SER A 92 -15.95 -1.70 4.61
N ARG A 93 -15.68 -0.63 3.86
CA ARG A 93 -16.36 -0.25 2.61
C ARG A 93 -15.51 -0.46 1.35
N LEU A 94 -14.23 -0.86 1.50
CA LEU A 94 -13.37 -1.08 0.34
C LEU A 94 -13.59 -2.46 -0.27
N PRO A 95 -13.67 -2.59 -1.61
CA PRO A 95 -13.72 -3.88 -2.27
C PRO A 95 -12.50 -4.74 -1.91
N LEU A 96 -12.72 -6.04 -1.69
CA LEU A 96 -11.68 -7.01 -1.36
C LEU A 96 -10.53 -6.98 -2.39
N GLN A 97 -10.85 -6.80 -3.67
CA GLN A 97 -9.86 -6.67 -4.76
C GLN A 97 -8.91 -5.48 -4.56
N LEU A 98 -9.42 -4.34 -4.04
CA LEU A 98 -8.58 -3.18 -3.76
C LEU A 98 -7.66 -3.44 -2.56
N VAL A 99 -8.17 -4.10 -1.52
CA VAL A 99 -7.37 -4.49 -0.34
C VAL A 99 -6.24 -5.43 -0.75
N THR A 100 -6.54 -6.44 -1.58
CA THR A 100 -5.56 -7.38 -2.11
C THR A 100 -4.50 -6.67 -2.96
N LEU A 101 -4.92 -5.74 -3.84
CA LEU A 101 -4.00 -4.95 -4.66
C LEU A 101 -3.03 -4.14 -3.79
N ILE A 102 -3.53 -3.48 -2.75
CA ILE A 102 -2.73 -2.70 -1.80
C ILE A 102 -1.69 -3.59 -1.10
N ASP A 103 -2.08 -4.80 -0.68
CA ASP A 103 -1.17 -5.73 -0.03
C ASP A 103 -0.05 -6.20 -0.98
N HIS A 104 -0.38 -6.48 -2.25
CA HIS A 104 0.62 -6.80 -3.27
C HIS A 104 1.55 -5.63 -3.58
N GLU A 105 1.03 -4.42 -3.73
CA GLU A 105 1.83 -3.21 -3.96
C GLU A 105 2.79 -2.93 -2.80
N ASN A 106 2.35 -3.19 -1.57
CA ASN A 106 3.17 -2.97 -0.38
C ASN A 106 4.37 -3.91 -0.27
N LYS A 107 4.28 -5.12 -0.81
CA LYS A 107 5.34 -6.14 -0.78
C LYS A 107 6.24 -6.11 -2.02
N ALA A 108 5.82 -5.39 -3.07
CA ALA A 108 6.54 -5.39 -4.33
C ALA A 108 7.83 -4.56 -4.25
N VAL A 109 8.91 -5.07 -4.86
CA VAL A 109 10.15 -4.33 -5.15
C VAL A 109 10.14 -3.75 -6.56
N VAL A 110 9.32 -4.29 -7.46
CA VAL A 110 9.10 -3.78 -8.81
C VAL A 110 7.61 -3.78 -9.11
N ILE A 111 7.10 -2.66 -9.61
CA ILE A 111 5.71 -2.52 -10.06
C ILE A 111 5.75 -2.01 -11.51
N SER A 112 5.22 -2.82 -12.43
CA SER A 112 5.06 -2.43 -13.83
C SER A 112 3.59 -2.48 -14.22
N SER A 113 3.09 -1.45 -14.85
CA SER A 113 1.68 -1.35 -15.27
C SER A 113 1.57 -0.77 -16.67
N PHE A 114 0.72 -1.38 -17.49
CA PHE A 114 0.26 -0.81 -18.75
C PHE A 114 -1.21 -0.42 -18.63
N VAL A 115 -1.54 0.78 -19.11
CA VAL A 115 -2.92 1.29 -19.16
C VAL A 115 -3.20 1.95 -20.50
N SER A 116 -4.42 1.72 -21.01
CA SER A 116 -4.86 2.20 -22.32
C SER A 116 -5.94 3.29 -22.27
N THR A 117 -6.63 3.45 -21.14
CA THR A 117 -7.81 4.32 -21.06
C THR A 117 -7.73 5.37 -19.97
N LEU A 118 -7.27 5.04 -18.79
CA LEU A 118 -7.27 5.92 -17.61
C LEU A 118 -5.88 6.01 -17.00
N VAL A 119 -5.59 7.12 -16.34
CA VAL A 119 -4.35 7.27 -15.55
C VAL A 119 -4.28 6.16 -14.50
N PRO A 120 -3.10 5.51 -14.29
CA PRO A 120 -2.94 4.51 -13.23
C PRO A 120 -3.36 5.05 -11.88
N GLY A 121 -4.06 4.25 -11.07
CA GLY A 121 -4.61 4.71 -9.80
C GLY A 121 -3.57 5.27 -8.82
N LEU A 122 -2.33 4.78 -8.86
CA LEU A 122 -1.21 5.32 -8.05
C LEU A 122 -0.77 6.73 -8.50
N LEU A 123 -1.07 7.13 -9.74
CA LEU A 123 -0.68 8.42 -10.31
C LEU A 123 -1.86 9.39 -10.46
N GLN A 124 -3.05 9.07 -9.93
CA GLN A 124 -4.21 9.95 -10.01
C GLN A 124 -4.17 11.03 -8.94
N THR A 125 -4.62 12.25 -9.28
CA THR A 125 -4.98 13.29 -8.31
C THR A 125 -6.30 12.95 -7.63
N GLY A 126 -6.59 13.60 -6.49
CA GLY A 126 -7.86 13.44 -5.79
C GLY A 126 -9.06 13.84 -6.66
N ASP A 127 -8.95 14.97 -7.36
CA ASP A 127 -10.03 15.50 -8.20
C ASP A 127 -10.26 14.68 -9.46
N TYR A 128 -9.18 14.18 -10.09
CA TYR A 128 -9.31 13.20 -11.18
C TYR A 128 -10.03 11.94 -10.72
N THR A 129 -9.64 11.39 -9.56
CA THR A 129 -10.29 10.21 -8.98
C THR A 129 -11.76 10.46 -8.68
N ARG A 130 -12.07 11.63 -8.07
CA ARG A 130 -13.45 11.99 -7.72
C ARG A 130 -14.33 12.13 -8.95
N ALA A 131 -13.84 12.82 -9.99
CA ALA A 131 -14.54 12.95 -11.26
C ALA A 131 -14.80 11.59 -11.89
N LEU A 132 -13.76 10.74 -11.98
CA LEU A 132 -13.87 9.38 -12.52
C LEU A 132 -14.93 8.54 -11.80
N LEU A 133 -14.97 8.57 -10.46
CA LEU A 133 -15.91 7.78 -9.67
C LEU A 133 -17.35 8.29 -9.83
N ARG A 134 -17.54 9.61 -9.94
CA ARG A 134 -18.85 10.21 -10.21
C ARG A 134 -19.37 9.84 -11.60
N ASP A 135 -18.51 10.01 -12.62
CA ASP A 135 -18.89 9.79 -14.03
C ASP A 135 -19.15 8.30 -14.31
N ALA A 136 -18.45 7.40 -13.61
CA ALA A 136 -18.68 5.97 -13.72
C ALA A 136 -20.02 5.50 -13.13
N GLY A 137 -20.61 6.25 -12.21
CA GLY A 137 -21.93 5.99 -11.61
C GLY A 137 -22.07 4.66 -10.86
N ARG A 138 -20.92 3.99 -10.54
CA ARG A 138 -20.90 2.66 -9.91
C ARG A 138 -20.65 2.69 -8.41
N VAL A 139 -20.34 3.87 -7.88
CA VAL A 139 -20.01 4.08 -6.46
C VAL A 139 -21.07 5.02 -5.88
N PRO A 140 -21.70 4.67 -4.76
CA PRO A 140 -22.59 5.57 -4.05
C PRO A 140 -21.90 6.89 -3.71
N ALA A 141 -22.64 8.01 -3.80
CA ALA A 141 -22.05 9.35 -3.62
C ALA A 141 -21.35 9.49 -2.25
N GLU A 142 -21.94 8.90 -1.22
CA GLU A 142 -21.42 8.87 0.16
C GLU A 142 -20.12 8.07 0.32
N GLU A 143 -19.78 7.18 -0.63
CA GLU A 143 -18.55 6.39 -0.60
C GLU A 143 -17.42 7.00 -1.44
N ILE A 144 -17.70 8.02 -2.25
CA ILE A 144 -16.70 8.57 -3.20
C ILE A 144 -15.48 9.12 -2.46
N ASP A 145 -15.68 9.91 -1.41
CA ASP A 145 -14.56 10.51 -0.67
C ASP A 145 -13.71 9.45 0.04
N ASP A 146 -14.32 8.39 0.56
CA ASP A 146 -13.62 7.24 1.13
C ASP A 146 -12.74 6.54 0.08
N ARG A 147 -13.27 6.36 -1.14
CA ARG A 147 -12.53 5.76 -2.26
C ARG A 147 -11.38 6.64 -2.73
N VAL A 148 -11.60 7.97 -2.77
CA VAL A 148 -10.56 8.95 -3.09
C VAL A 148 -9.45 8.90 -2.03
N ALA A 149 -9.79 8.97 -0.75
CA ALA A 149 -8.84 8.91 0.35
C ALA A 149 -8.02 7.61 0.32
N ALA A 150 -8.68 6.46 0.12
CA ALA A 150 -8.02 5.16 0.00
C ALA A 150 -7.02 5.12 -1.18
N ARG A 151 -7.36 5.75 -2.31
CA ARG A 151 -6.48 5.81 -3.48
C ARG A 151 -5.27 6.71 -3.25
N LEU A 152 -5.48 7.89 -2.65
CA LEU A 152 -4.40 8.80 -2.31
C LEU A 152 -3.45 8.21 -1.26
N ALA A 153 -3.98 7.50 -0.27
CA ALA A 153 -3.16 6.85 0.76
C ALA A 153 -2.19 5.80 0.17
N ARG A 154 -2.54 5.15 -0.98
CA ARG A 154 -1.62 4.25 -1.69
C ARG A 154 -0.37 4.96 -2.23
N GLN A 155 -0.44 6.27 -2.45
CA GLN A 155 0.70 7.06 -2.92
C GLN A 155 1.83 7.16 -1.87
N SER A 156 1.57 6.78 -0.61
CA SER A 156 2.63 6.61 0.41
C SER A 156 3.73 5.64 -0.01
N LEU A 157 3.48 4.75 -0.96
CA LEU A 157 4.49 3.88 -1.59
C LEU A 157 5.66 4.66 -2.18
N PHE A 158 5.40 5.87 -2.68
CA PHE A 158 6.42 6.74 -3.28
C PHE A 158 7.29 7.49 -2.24
N SER A 159 6.86 7.50 -0.98
CA SER A 159 7.52 8.23 0.12
C SER A 159 8.31 7.31 1.06
N ARG A 160 8.53 6.06 0.67
CA ARG A 160 9.33 5.10 1.45
C ARG A 160 10.82 5.43 1.35
N ASP A 161 11.59 5.09 2.37
CA ASP A 161 13.05 5.22 2.35
C ASP A 161 13.69 4.45 1.18
N ARG A 162 13.10 3.29 0.83
CA ARG A 162 13.45 2.48 -0.34
C ARG A 162 12.18 2.18 -1.13
N PRO A 163 11.76 3.09 -2.01
CA PRO A 163 10.59 2.85 -2.84
C PRO A 163 10.86 1.73 -3.84
N ALA A 164 9.81 1.00 -4.20
CA ALA A 164 9.88 0.06 -5.31
C ALA A 164 10.29 0.77 -6.62
N ALA A 165 10.81 0.01 -7.58
CA ALA A 165 10.98 0.52 -8.93
C ALA A 165 9.64 0.49 -9.66
N PHE A 166 9.17 1.64 -10.11
CA PHE A 166 7.90 1.77 -10.82
C PHE A 166 8.14 2.01 -12.31
N THR A 167 7.39 1.27 -13.14
CA THR A 167 7.35 1.51 -14.60
C THR A 167 5.90 1.55 -15.07
N PHE A 168 5.49 2.72 -15.56
CA PHE A 168 4.14 2.92 -16.11
C PHE A 168 4.23 3.15 -17.61
N TYR A 169 3.51 2.32 -18.36
CA TYR A 169 3.30 2.48 -19.80
C TYR A 169 1.90 3.01 -20.02
N LEU A 170 1.78 4.22 -20.52
CA LEU A 170 0.51 4.90 -20.79
C LEU A 170 0.29 4.95 -22.30
N HIS A 171 -0.84 4.43 -22.78
CA HIS A 171 -1.24 4.76 -24.14
C HIS A 171 -1.53 6.27 -24.24
N GLU A 172 -1.17 6.94 -25.33
CA GLU A 172 -1.35 8.40 -25.48
C GLU A 172 -2.80 8.86 -25.27
N PHE A 173 -3.76 7.98 -25.52
CA PHE A 173 -5.18 8.26 -25.29
C PHE A 173 -5.48 8.63 -23.83
N VAL A 174 -4.76 8.02 -22.87
CA VAL A 174 -4.90 8.31 -21.44
C VAL A 174 -4.67 9.80 -21.13
N LEU A 175 -3.73 10.42 -21.85
CA LEU A 175 -3.39 11.84 -21.68
C LEU A 175 -4.35 12.79 -22.37
N ARG A 176 -5.15 12.28 -23.30
CA ARG A 176 -6.10 13.05 -24.12
C ARG A 176 -7.56 12.87 -23.69
N LEU A 177 -7.89 11.80 -22.96
CA LEU A 177 -9.24 11.55 -22.50
C LEU A 177 -9.62 12.59 -21.41
N PRO A 178 -10.61 13.46 -21.67
CA PRO A 178 -11.02 14.45 -20.68
C PRO A 178 -11.75 13.77 -19.51
N VAL A 179 -11.20 13.93 -18.30
CA VAL A 179 -11.82 13.48 -17.04
C VAL A 179 -11.94 14.68 -16.12
N GLY A 180 -13.15 14.98 -15.67
CA GLY A 180 -13.40 16.08 -14.73
C GLY A 180 -13.21 17.49 -15.30
N GLY A 181 -13.02 17.62 -16.63
CA GLY A 181 -12.82 18.89 -17.29
C GLY A 181 -11.36 19.37 -17.36
N PRO A 182 -11.13 20.52 -18.07
CA PRO A 182 -9.77 20.99 -18.39
C PRO A 182 -8.88 21.25 -17.18
N ALA A 183 -9.42 21.84 -16.11
CA ALA A 183 -8.65 22.17 -14.90
C ALA A 183 -8.17 20.89 -14.19
N VAL A 184 -9.05 19.91 -14.02
CA VAL A 184 -8.70 18.62 -13.40
C VAL A 184 -7.65 17.88 -14.23
N MET A 185 -7.76 17.94 -15.57
CA MET A 185 -6.77 17.34 -16.45
C MET A 185 -5.43 18.06 -16.40
N ALA A 186 -5.41 19.40 -16.32
CA ALA A 186 -4.17 20.16 -16.17
C ALA A 186 -3.42 19.72 -14.90
N ASP A 187 -4.08 19.71 -13.75
CA ASP A 187 -3.51 19.27 -12.46
C ASP A 187 -3.02 17.81 -12.52
N GLN A 188 -3.76 16.95 -13.23
CA GLN A 188 -3.39 15.56 -13.42
C GLN A 188 -2.13 15.42 -14.27
N LEU A 189 -2.01 16.17 -15.36
CA LEU A 189 -0.83 16.16 -16.22
C LEU A 189 0.40 16.71 -15.51
N ASP A 190 0.25 17.79 -14.73
CA ASP A 190 1.29 18.34 -13.88
C ASP A 190 1.79 17.32 -12.84
N LEU A 191 0.89 16.55 -12.25
CA LEU A 191 1.29 15.45 -11.36
C LEU A 191 2.13 14.42 -12.10
N LEU A 192 1.70 13.96 -13.29
CA LEU A 192 2.45 12.99 -14.09
C LEU A 192 3.84 13.52 -14.46
N GLU A 193 3.96 14.78 -14.84
CA GLU A 193 5.24 15.44 -15.13
C GLU A 193 6.14 15.43 -13.89
N ARG A 194 5.65 15.88 -12.73
CA ARG A 194 6.44 15.84 -11.49
C ARG A 194 6.88 14.43 -11.11
N MET A 195 6.00 13.44 -11.28
CA MET A 195 6.31 12.04 -10.96
C MET A 195 7.34 11.46 -11.92
N SER A 196 7.32 11.82 -13.21
CA SER A 196 8.28 11.33 -14.20
C SER A 196 9.75 11.73 -13.91
N ARG A 197 9.96 12.76 -13.08
CA ARG A 197 11.28 13.23 -12.64
C ARG A 197 11.84 12.44 -11.45
N ARG A 198 11.06 11.52 -10.87
CA ARG A 198 11.53 10.72 -9.72
C ARG A 198 12.43 9.58 -10.18
N PRO A 199 13.60 9.36 -9.52
CA PRO A 199 14.59 8.38 -9.99
C PRO A 199 14.11 6.92 -9.94
N TYR A 200 13.13 6.63 -9.09
CA TYR A 200 12.54 5.31 -8.94
C TYR A 200 11.30 5.08 -9.83
N LEU A 201 10.92 6.07 -10.66
CA LEU A 201 9.72 6.00 -11.48
C LEU A 201 10.05 6.26 -12.94
N THR A 202 9.71 5.31 -13.80
CA THR A 202 9.76 5.44 -15.26
C THR A 202 8.36 5.57 -15.80
N LEU A 203 8.07 6.65 -16.52
CA LEU A 203 6.81 6.88 -17.21
C LEU A 203 7.07 6.91 -18.72
N ARG A 204 6.41 6.02 -19.47
CA ARG A 204 6.56 5.89 -20.92
C ARG A 204 5.21 6.06 -21.60
N VAL A 205 5.15 6.96 -22.57
CA VAL A 205 3.96 7.15 -23.40
C VAL A 205 4.08 6.30 -24.65
N MET A 206 3.04 5.51 -24.92
CA MET A 206 2.92 4.66 -26.09
C MET A 206 2.05 5.39 -27.13
N PRO A 207 2.61 5.84 -28.26
CA PRO A 207 1.84 6.56 -29.26
C PRO A 207 0.85 5.63 -29.98
N ALA A 208 -0.30 6.16 -30.38
CA ALA A 208 -1.32 5.38 -31.11
C ALA A 208 -0.81 4.84 -32.45
N THR A 209 0.18 5.50 -33.04
CA THR A 209 0.83 5.06 -34.28
C THR A 209 1.57 3.73 -34.16
N LEU A 210 1.83 3.27 -32.93
CA LEU A 210 2.46 1.96 -32.69
C LEU A 210 1.53 0.80 -33.11
N GLY A 211 0.22 1.04 -33.23
CA GLY A 211 -0.76 0.02 -33.57
C GLY A 211 -0.96 -1.02 -32.46
N ALA A 212 -1.44 -2.19 -32.86
CA ALA A 212 -1.64 -3.30 -31.93
C ALA A 212 -0.31 -3.90 -31.47
N HIS A 213 -0.16 -4.10 -30.17
CA HIS A 213 1.01 -4.72 -29.54
C HIS A 213 0.58 -5.61 -28.36
N ALA A 214 1.49 -6.42 -27.84
CA ALA A 214 1.16 -7.42 -26.82
C ALA A 214 0.44 -6.87 -25.58
N ALA A 215 0.67 -5.60 -25.20
CA ALA A 215 0.01 -4.98 -24.06
C ALA A 215 -1.40 -4.46 -24.37
N THR A 216 -1.81 -4.34 -25.65
CA THR A 216 -3.17 -3.91 -26.02
C THR A 216 -4.24 -4.96 -25.73
N ALA A 217 -3.85 -6.22 -25.49
CA ALA A 217 -4.76 -7.31 -25.15
C ALA A 217 -5.38 -7.19 -23.74
N GLY A 218 -4.91 -6.24 -22.91
CA GLY A 218 -5.48 -5.93 -21.60
C GLY A 218 -4.54 -5.10 -20.71
N ALA A 219 -5.11 -4.35 -19.78
CA ALA A 219 -4.33 -3.66 -18.76
C ALA A 219 -3.63 -4.70 -17.88
N THR A 220 -2.30 -4.63 -17.79
CA THR A 220 -1.51 -5.59 -17.02
C THR A 220 -0.76 -4.87 -15.90
N VAL A 221 -0.94 -5.34 -14.68
CA VAL A 221 -0.10 -4.96 -13.54
C VAL A 221 0.77 -6.17 -13.19
N ARG A 222 2.08 -5.98 -13.16
CA ARG A 222 3.02 -6.99 -12.68
C ARG A 222 3.70 -6.47 -11.42
N THR A 223 3.66 -7.27 -10.38
CA THR A 223 4.41 -7.05 -9.14
C THR A 223 5.44 -8.15 -8.98
N ARG A 224 6.65 -7.80 -8.58
CA ARG A 224 7.71 -8.75 -8.24
C ARG A 224 8.19 -8.43 -6.83
N GLY A 225 8.12 -9.43 -5.95
CA GLY A 225 8.67 -9.40 -4.60
C GLY A 225 10.08 -9.96 -4.57
#